data_77614004217953bf3aaa559e3f2b5ae0
#
_entry.id   77614004217953bf3aaa559e3f2b5ae0
#
_cell.length_a   1.000
_cell.length_b   1.000
_cell.length_c   1.000
_cell.angle_alpha   90.00
_cell.angle_beta   90.00
_cell.angle_gamma   90.00
#
_symmetry.space_group_name_H-M   'P 1'
#
loop_
_entity.id
_entity.type
_entity.pdbx_description
1 polymer ?
#
loop_
_entity_poly.entity_id
_entity_poly.type
_entity_poly.pdbx_seq_one_letter_code
_entity_poly.pdbx_strand_id
1 'polypeptide(L)'
;MTSSTSTPAGRTHDPVHRVSMAFDRTEDGLWVTTWLEPGGNLPEHFHPTLTETWEVLEGSAGVKLAGAWRELTAADGPVLVEPGVRHALRNTSEHTAHLRTWVTPAGRLEDFLRESARAAQDGLYNGANLPTGLRGAAWVSDFALRFRDETVMCSPPPAVQKAVLPLAARLTRRWRGR
;
A
#
# COMPACT_ATOMS: atom_id res chain seq x y z
N MET A 1 -26.21 10.29 -10.25
CA MET A 1 -26.02 10.96 -8.95
C MET A 1 -24.70 10.45 -8.38
N THR A 2 -23.62 11.21 -8.56
CA THR A 2 -22.29 10.86 -8.04
C THR A 2 -22.26 11.22 -6.56
N SER A 3 -22.36 10.22 -5.69
CA SER A 3 -22.12 10.39 -4.25
C SER A 3 -20.65 10.75 -4.05
N SER A 4 -20.38 12.03 -3.78
CA SER A 4 -19.10 12.48 -3.26
C SER A 4 -19.00 11.99 -1.81
N THR A 5 -18.34 10.86 -1.59
CA THR A 5 -17.97 10.42 -0.24
C THR A 5 -16.82 11.28 0.24
N SER A 6 -17.13 12.32 1.00
CA SER A 6 -16.12 13.11 1.70
C SER A 6 -15.38 12.18 2.68
N THR A 7 -14.07 12.03 2.50
CA THR A 7 -13.21 11.30 3.45
C THR A 7 -13.34 11.95 4.84
N PRO A 8 -13.68 11.19 5.91
CA PRO A 8 -13.75 11.74 7.25
C PRO A 8 -12.44 12.41 7.65
N ALA A 9 -12.51 13.48 8.44
CA ALA A 9 -11.34 14.26 8.87
C ALA A 9 -10.27 13.34 9.49
N GLY A 10 -9.02 13.48 9.03
CA GLY A 10 -7.87 12.71 9.51
C GLY A 10 -7.55 11.43 8.73
N ARG A 11 -8.38 11.01 7.77
CA ARG A 11 -8.09 9.84 6.92
C ARG A 11 -7.35 10.23 5.64
N THR A 12 -6.42 9.38 5.25
CA THR A 12 -5.76 9.42 3.93
C THR A 12 -6.49 8.45 3.01
N HIS A 13 -6.89 8.88 1.81
CA HIS A 13 -7.63 8.06 0.85
C HIS A 13 -6.82 7.84 -0.43
N ASP A 14 -6.69 6.59 -0.84
CA ASP A 14 -6.14 6.16 -2.12
C ASP A 14 -7.29 5.71 -3.03
N PRO A 15 -7.67 6.52 -4.04
CA PRO A 15 -8.77 6.20 -4.95
C PRO A 15 -8.43 5.09 -5.96
N VAL A 16 -7.14 4.85 -6.21
CA VAL A 16 -6.69 3.80 -7.15
C VAL A 16 -6.91 2.42 -6.54
N HIS A 17 -6.56 2.26 -5.26
CA HIS A 17 -6.73 1.01 -4.53
C HIS A 17 -8.02 0.95 -3.71
N ARG A 18 -8.83 2.01 -3.73
CA ARG A 18 -10.12 2.11 -3.02
C ARG A 18 -9.97 1.81 -1.53
N VAL A 19 -8.98 2.46 -0.91
CA VAL A 19 -8.65 2.29 0.49
C VAL A 19 -8.53 3.63 1.20
N SER A 20 -9.08 3.69 2.41
CA SER A 20 -8.87 4.82 3.33
C SER A 20 -8.09 4.34 4.55
N MET A 21 -7.18 5.16 5.05
CA MET A 21 -6.29 4.81 6.15
C MET A 21 -6.21 5.93 7.18
N ALA A 22 -6.10 5.55 8.45
CA ALA A 22 -5.74 6.44 9.56
C ALA A 22 -4.54 5.85 10.30
N PHE A 23 -3.74 6.71 10.90
CA PHE A 23 -2.46 6.37 11.50
C PHE A 23 -2.40 6.86 12.94
N ASP A 24 -1.92 6.01 13.83
CA ASP A 24 -1.63 6.35 15.22
C ASP A 24 -0.24 5.81 15.59
N ARG A 25 0.73 6.71 15.68
CA ARG A 25 2.14 6.39 15.94
C ARG A 25 2.41 6.42 17.43
N THR A 26 3.05 5.37 17.89
CA THR A 26 3.53 5.21 19.29
C THR A 26 5.06 5.12 19.31
N GLU A 27 5.64 5.04 20.51
CA GLU A 27 7.09 4.79 20.67
C GLU A 27 7.50 3.41 20.13
N ASP A 28 6.62 2.40 20.26
CA ASP A 28 6.92 1.00 19.93
C ASP A 28 6.57 0.64 18.48
N GLY A 29 5.75 1.45 17.78
CA GLY A 29 5.30 1.10 16.43
C GLY A 29 4.26 2.04 15.86
N LEU A 30 3.49 1.51 14.91
CA LEU A 30 2.45 2.25 14.18
C LEU A 30 1.17 1.41 14.10
N TRP A 31 0.06 1.96 14.54
CA TRP A 31 -1.27 1.45 14.17
C TRP A 31 -1.72 2.04 12.84
N VAL A 32 -2.09 1.17 11.92
CA VAL A 32 -2.74 1.55 10.67
C VAL A 32 -4.16 1.02 10.70
N THR A 33 -5.13 1.90 10.76
CA THR A 33 -6.55 1.54 10.61
C THR A 33 -6.93 1.69 9.15
N THR A 34 -7.49 0.64 8.56
CA THR A 34 -7.76 0.53 7.13
C THR A 34 -9.24 0.26 6.88
N TRP A 35 -9.85 1.03 5.98
CA TRP A 35 -11.18 0.80 5.41
C TRP A 35 -10.99 0.45 3.95
N LEU A 36 -11.17 -0.82 3.62
CA LEU A 36 -11.03 -1.36 2.27
C LEU A 36 -12.42 -1.46 1.64
N GLU A 37 -12.70 -0.61 0.67
CA GLU A 37 -14.00 -0.55 0.00
C GLU A 37 -14.25 -1.80 -0.88
N PRO A 38 -15.50 -2.09 -1.28
CA PRO A 38 -15.80 -3.12 -2.27
C PRO A 38 -14.95 -2.99 -3.54
N GLY A 39 -14.28 -4.07 -3.93
CA GLY A 39 -13.33 -4.08 -5.06
C GLY A 39 -11.98 -3.42 -4.76
N GLY A 40 -11.77 -2.94 -3.53
CA GLY A 40 -10.48 -2.40 -3.10
C GLY A 40 -9.42 -3.49 -2.95
N ASN A 41 -8.15 -3.10 -3.09
CA ASN A 41 -7.03 -4.04 -2.97
C ASN A 41 -5.74 -3.33 -2.56
N LEU A 42 -4.86 -4.08 -1.91
CA LEU A 42 -3.45 -3.74 -1.75
C LEU A 42 -2.65 -4.80 -2.51
N PRO A 43 -1.98 -4.43 -3.61
CA PRO A 43 -1.25 -5.36 -4.48
C PRO A 43 -0.15 -6.11 -3.74
N GLU A 44 0.27 -7.26 -4.29
CA GLU A 44 1.27 -8.11 -3.65
C GLU A 44 2.61 -7.39 -3.47
N HIS A 45 3.06 -7.37 -2.23
CA HIS A 45 4.30 -6.74 -1.79
C HIS A 45 4.89 -7.48 -0.60
N PHE A 46 6.03 -7.03 -0.11
CA PHE A 46 6.61 -7.45 1.16
C PHE A 46 7.37 -6.29 1.82
N HIS A 47 7.55 -6.40 3.11
CA HIS A 47 8.34 -5.49 3.91
C HIS A 47 9.68 -6.13 4.25
N PRO A 48 10.82 -5.54 3.88
CA PRO A 48 12.13 -6.14 4.17
C PRO A 48 12.44 -6.25 5.67
N THR A 49 11.94 -5.32 6.48
CA THR A 49 12.33 -5.16 7.89
C THR A 49 11.15 -5.02 8.86
N LEU A 50 9.95 -4.81 8.35
CA LEU A 50 8.75 -4.59 9.16
C LEU A 50 8.02 -5.90 9.42
N THR A 51 7.49 -6.05 10.64
CA THR A 51 6.51 -7.06 11.00
C THR A 51 5.14 -6.41 11.04
N GLU A 52 4.13 -7.07 10.51
CA GLU A 52 2.74 -6.64 10.59
C GLU A 52 1.89 -7.66 11.34
N THR A 53 0.97 -7.19 12.16
CA THR A 53 -0.08 -8.02 12.74
C THR A 53 -1.42 -7.46 12.30
N TRP A 54 -2.16 -8.22 11.49
CA TRP A 54 -3.44 -7.83 10.92
C TRP A 54 -4.60 -8.38 11.72
N GLU A 55 -5.62 -7.56 11.90
CA GLU A 55 -6.87 -7.94 12.54
C GLU A 55 -8.05 -7.35 11.75
N VAL A 56 -9.00 -8.19 11.36
CA VAL A 56 -10.27 -7.74 10.79
C VAL A 56 -11.19 -7.36 11.95
N LEU A 57 -11.69 -6.14 11.95
CA LEU A 57 -12.61 -5.64 12.98
C LEU A 57 -14.07 -5.78 12.56
N GLU A 58 -14.35 -5.52 11.26
CA GLU A 58 -15.70 -5.62 10.69
C GLU A 58 -15.62 -6.08 9.23
N GLY A 59 -16.62 -6.86 8.79
CA GLY A 59 -16.69 -7.40 7.44
C GLY A 59 -15.72 -8.56 7.21
N SER A 60 -15.24 -8.70 5.99
CA SER A 60 -14.26 -9.71 5.60
C SER A 60 -13.24 -9.16 4.61
N ALA A 61 -12.05 -9.73 4.60
CA ALA A 61 -10.99 -9.39 3.67
C ALA A 61 -10.29 -10.65 3.15
N GLY A 62 -10.15 -10.75 1.84
CA GLY A 62 -9.28 -11.74 1.22
C GLY A 62 -7.83 -11.36 1.46
N VAL A 63 -7.05 -12.26 2.04
CA VAL A 63 -5.65 -12.09 2.38
C VAL A 63 -4.83 -13.12 1.62
N LYS A 64 -3.79 -12.69 0.92
CA LYS A 64 -2.80 -13.56 0.29
C LYS A 64 -1.55 -13.60 1.17
N LEU A 65 -1.17 -14.78 1.62
CA LEU A 65 0.07 -15.00 2.38
C LEU A 65 0.86 -16.13 1.74
N ALA A 66 2.13 -15.90 1.46
CA ALA A 66 3.03 -16.89 0.86
C ALA A 66 2.43 -17.60 -0.39
N GLY A 67 1.67 -16.84 -1.20
CA GLY A 67 1.06 -17.32 -2.45
C GLY A 67 -0.36 -17.87 -2.33
N ALA A 68 -0.88 -18.15 -1.14
CA ALA A 68 -2.23 -18.68 -0.93
C ALA A 68 -3.22 -17.58 -0.48
N TRP A 69 -4.40 -17.55 -1.11
CA TRP A 69 -5.50 -16.69 -0.69
C TRP A 69 -6.36 -17.38 0.37
N ARG A 70 -6.75 -16.64 1.38
CA ARG A 70 -7.79 -17.02 2.35
C ARG A 70 -8.65 -15.82 2.71
N GLU A 71 -9.90 -16.06 3.08
CA GLU A 71 -10.76 -15.02 3.65
C GLU A 71 -10.49 -14.90 5.14
N LEU A 72 -10.44 -13.67 5.64
CA LEU A 72 -10.35 -13.37 7.08
C LEU A 72 -11.56 -12.56 7.51
N THR A 73 -12.00 -12.85 8.72
CA THR A 73 -13.06 -12.15 9.46
C THR A 73 -12.59 -11.84 10.88
N ALA A 74 -13.39 -11.13 11.66
CA ALA A 74 -13.08 -10.86 13.06
C ALA A 74 -12.93 -12.14 13.92
N ALA A 75 -13.54 -13.27 13.50
CA ALA A 75 -13.45 -14.54 14.22
C ALA A 75 -12.08 -15.25 14.07
N ASP A 76 -11.29 -14.88 13.05
CA ASP A 76 -9.99 -15.51 12.78
C ASP A 76 -8.88 -14.98 13.72
N GLY A 77 -9.13 -13.86 14.40
CA GLY A 77 -8.15 -13.21 15.26
C GLY A 77 -6.96 -12.59 14.52
N PRO A 78 -5.93 -12.17 15.25
CA PRO A 78 -4.75 -11.54 14.66
C PRO A 78 -3.91 -12.49 13.80
N VAL A 79 -3.41 -11.99 12.67
CA VAL A 79 -2.55 -12.70 11.72
C VAL A 79 -1.21 -12.01 11.61
N LEU A 80 -0.14 -12.73 11.96
CA LEU A 80 1.24 -12.24 11.88
C LEU A 80 1.78 -12.38 10.47
N VAL A 81 2.45 -11.33 9.99
CA VAL A 81 3.20 -11.28 8.72
C VAL A 81 4.63 -10.89 9.03
N GLU A 82 5.53 -11.85 8.90
CA GLU A 82 6.96 -11.67 9.15
C GLU A 82 7.65 -10.87 8.03
N PRO A 83 8.80 -10.23 8.31
CA PRO A 83 9.61 -9.57 7.28
C PRO A 83 9.93 -10.50 6.12
N GLY A 84 9.84 -9.97 4.90
CA GLY A 84 10.09 -10.70 3.66
C GLY A 84 8.93 -11.59 3.19
N VAL A 85 7.89 -11.81 3.98
CA VAL A 85 6.72 -12.59 3.57
C VAL A 85 5.89 -11.79 2.57
N ARG A 86 5.69 -12.36 1.37
CA ARG A 86 4.83 -11.75 0.33
C ARG A 86 3.38 -11.85 0.73
N HIS A 87 2.69 -10.72 0.62
CA HIS A 87 1.29 -10.62 1.02
C HIS A 87 0.53 -9.61 0.16
N ALA A 88 -0.80 -9.75 0.14
CA ALA A 88 -1.73 -8.86 -0.53
C ALA A 88 -3.07 -8.86 0.21
N LEU A 89 -3.84 -7.79 0.03
CA LEU A 89 -5.21 -7.68 0.53
C LEU A 89 -6.16 -7.40 -0.63
N ARG A 90 -7.39 -7.89 -0.53
CA ARG A 90 -8.49 -7.53 -1.43
C ARG A 90 -9.82 -7.60 -0.69
N ASN A 91 -10.77 -6.82 -1.14
CA ASN A 91 -12.15 -6.92 -0.70
C ASN A 91 -13.04 -7.33 -1.87
N THR A 92 -13.54 -8.55 -1.84
CA THR A 92 -14.44 -9.11 -2.86
C THR A 92 -15.91 -9.09 -2.41
N SER A 93 -16.18 -8.57 -1.21
CA SER A 93 -17.53 -8.41 -0.67
C SER A 93 -18.21 -7.14 -1.17
N GLU A 94 -19.50 -7.00 -0.90
CA GLU A 94 -20.28 -5.79 -1.23
C GLU A 94 -20.22 -4.71 -0.14
N HIS A 95 -19.52 -4.99 0.98
CA HIS A 95 -19.40 -4.09 2.11
C HIS A 95 -17.94 -3.70 2.35
N THR A 96 -17.72 -2.52 2.94
CA THR A 96 -16.37 -2.10 3.34
C THR A 96 -15.84 -3.02 4.44
N ALA A 97 -14.63 -3.54 4.26
CA ALA A 97 -13.91 -4.23 5.31
C ALA A 97 -13.14 -3.23 6.17
N HIS A 98 -13.22 -3.38 7.49
CA HIS A 98 -12.50 -2.57 8.46
C HIS A 98 -11.43 -3.42 9.14
N LEU A 99 -10.18 -3.04 8.97
CA LEU A 99 -9.01 -3.73 9.48
C LEU A 99 -8.18 -2.81 10.37
N ARG A 100 -7.42 -3.42 11.26
CA ARG A 100 -6.37 -2.76 12.02
C ARG A 100 -5.07 -3.54 11.88
N THR A 101 -3.98 -2.84 11.66
CA THR A 101 -2.64 -3.43 11.51
C THR A 101 -1.70 -2.80 12.51
N TRP A 102 -1.03 -3.63 13.32
CA TRP A 102 0.11 -3.21 14.11
C TRP A 102 1.39 -3.43 13.32
N VAL A 103 2.24 -2.40 13.23
CA VAL A 103 3.49 -2.42 12.45
C VAL A 103 4.67 -2.11 13.37
N THR A 104 5.67 -2.98 13.39
CA THR A 104 6.89 -2.79 14.19
C THR A 104 8.14 -3.33 13.47
N PRO A 105 9.26 -2.59 13.47
CA PRO A 105 9.35 -1.16 13.79
C PRO A 105 8.49 -0.33 12.84
N ALA A 106 8.02 0.84 13.28
CA ALA A 106 7.16 1.69 12.45
C ALA A 106 7.84 2.20 11.17
N GLY A 107 9.15 2.33 11.19
CA GLY A 107 9.93 2.82 10.06
C GLY A 107 9.38 4.12 9.48
N ARG A 108 9.34 4.20 8.16
CA ARG A 108 8.73 5.27 7.37
C ARG A 108 7.45 4.80 6.64
N LEU A 109 6.80 3.73 7.13
CA LEU A 109 5.62 3.17 6.45
C LEU A 109 4.47 4.18 6.34
N GLU A 110 4.26 5.00 7.37
CA GLU A 110 3.25 6.08 7.31
C GLU A 110 3.53 7.06 6.18
N ASP A 111 4.78 7.51 6.03
CA ASP A 111 5.18 8.41 4.94
C ASP A 111 4.94 7.76 3.58
N PHE A 112 5.31 6.48 3.43
CA PHE A 112 5.06 5.69 2.23
C PHE A 112 3.58 5.66 1.87
N LEU A 113 2.71 5.30 2.80
CA LEU A 113 1.27 5.18 2.58
C LEU A 113 0.61 6.53 2.26
N ARG A 114 0.99 7.59 2.99
CA ARG A 114 0.48 8.95 2.72
C ARG A 114 0.93 9.49 1.38
N GLU A 115 2.20 9.30 1.01
CA GLU A 115 2.73 9.77 -0.27
C GLU A 115 2.15 8.96 -1.44
N SER A 116 1.99 7.64 -1.29
CA SER A 116 1.33 6.80 -2.28
C SER A 116 -0.11 7.24 -2.54
N ALA A 117 -0.90 7.44 -1.49
CA ALA A 117 -2.29 7.90 -1.62
C ALA A 117 -2.39 9.28 -2.30
N ARG A 118 -1.49 10.21 -1.98
CA ARG A 118 -1.43 11.52 -2.65
C ARG A 118 -1.11 11.38 -4.13
N ALA A 119 -0.17 10.50 -4.48
CA ALA A 119 0.17 10.22 -5.88
C ALA A 119 -0.98 9.55 -6.66
N ALA A 120 -1.77 8.71 -5.99
CA ALA A 120 -3.00 8.15 -6.55
C ALA A 120 -4.02 9.24 -6.88
N GLN A 121 -4.23 10.19 -5.96
CA GLN A 121 -5.10 11.36 -6.17
C GLN A 121 -4.62 12.25 -7.32
N ASP A 122 -3.30 12.38 -7.48
CA ASP A 122 -2.66 13.13 -8.57
C ASP A 122 -2.64 12.34 -9.91
N GLY A 123 -3.13 11.11 -9.95
CA GLY A 123 -3.17 10.26 -11.13
C GLY A 123 -1.79 9.82 -11.64
N LEU A 124 -0.79 9.71 -10.77
CA LEU A 124 0.58 9.37 -11.17
C LEU A 124 0.80 7.90 -11.49
N TYR A 125 -0.10 7.02 -11.07
CA TYR A 125 -0.10 5.59 -11.38
C TYR A 125 -1.53 5.05 -11.49
N ASN A 126 -1.68 3.87 -12.06
CA ASN A 126 -2.98 3.20 -12.26
C ASN A 126 -3.14 1.98 -11.34
N GLY A 127 -4.28 1.29 -11.41
CA GLY A 127 -4.62 0.12 -10.59
C GLY A 127 -3.68 -1.08 -10.72
N ALA A 128 -2.84 -1.12 -11.77
CA ALA A 128 -1.76 -2.10 -11.92
C ALA A 128 -0.41 -1.61 -11.33
N ASN A 129 -0.39 -0.50 -10.60
CA ASN A 129 0.81 0.21 -10.12
C ASN A 129 1.78 0.63 -11.22
N LEU A 130 1.29 0.77 -12.44
CA LEU A 130 2.07 1.26 -13.56
C LEU A 130 2.00 2.78 -13.62
N PRO A 131 3.13 3.46 -13.91
CA PRO A 131 3.15 4.91 -14.01
C PRO A 131 2.29 5.43 -15.17
N THR A 132 1.65 6.57 -14.95
CA THR A 132 0.91 7.30 -15.99
C THR A 132 1.79 8.40 -16.57
N GLY A 133 2.23 8.25 -17.82
CA GLY A 133 3.09 9.21 -18.51
C GLY A 133 4.47 9.41 -17.88
N LEU A 134 5.20 10.41 -18.35
CA LEU A 134 6.58 10.69 -17.89
C LEU A 134 6.64 11.18 -16.45
N ARG A 135 5.66 11.99 -16.01
CA ARG A 135 5.59 12.48 -14.63
C ARG A 135 5.39 11.34 -13.65
N GLY A 136 4.47 10.39 -13.96
CA GLY A 136 4.27 9.17 -13.18
C GLY A 136 5.50 8.28 -13.15
N ALA A 137 6.18 8.08 -14.30
CA ALA A 137 7.41 7.30 -14.37
C ALA A 137 8.52 7.87 -13.51
N ALA A 138 8.68 9.20 -13.52
CA ALA A 138 9.65 9.89 -12.67
C ALA A 138 9.34 9.71 -11.18
N TRP A 139 8.05 9.85 -10.81
CA TRP A 139 7.62 9.69 -9.43
C TRP A 139 7.78 8.24 -8.95
N VAL A 140 7.24 7.26 -9.68
CA VAL A 140 7.33 5.82 -9.31
C VAL A 140 8.78 5.40 -9.11
N SER A 141 9.70 5.82 -10.00
CA SER A 141 11.11 5.44 -9.90
C SER A 141 11.79 6.03 -8.66
N ASP A 142 11.53 7.30 -8.35
CA ASP A 142 12.08 7.97 -7.18
C ASP A 142 11.47 7.42 -5.88
N PHE A 143 10.14 7.26 -5.86
CA PHE A 143 9.38 6.72 -4.74
C PHE A 143 9.83 5.31 -4.35
N ALA A 144 9.89 4.39 -5.32
CA ALA A 144 10.31 3.01 -5.08
C ALA A 144 11.77 2.91 -4.57
N LEU A 145 12.66 3.80 -5.01
CA LEU A 145 14.04 3.84 -4.52
C LEU A 145 14.14 4.40 -3.09
N ARG A 146 13.34 5.43 -2.76
CA ARG A 146 13.35 6.06 -1.43
C ARG A 146 12.76 5.18 -0.34
N PHE A 147 11.77 4.36 -0.70
CA PHE A 147 11.04 3.51 0.24
C PHE A 147 11.34 2.01 0.09
N ARG A 148 12.43 1.65 -0.61
CA ARG A 148 12.81 0.26 -0.86
C ARG A 148 13.03 -0.59 0.40
N ASP A 149 13.37 0.05 1.51
CA ASP A 149 13.62 -0.61 2.79
C ASP A 149 12.31 -0.74 3.62
N GLU A 150 11.24 -0.05 3.19
CA GLU A 150 9.92 -0.11 3.80
C GLU A 150 9.01 -1.12 3.08
N THR A 151 8.89 -0.97 1.76
CA THR A 151 7.96 -1.77 0.95
C THR A 151 8.54 -2.06 -0.42
N VAL A 152 8.48 -3.32 -0.84
CA VAL A 152 8.89 -3.77 -2.16
C VAL A 152 7.72 -4.45 -2.85
N MET A 153 7.26 -3.85 -3.96
CA MET A 153 6.22 -4.45 -4.79
C MET A 153 6.71 -5.73 -5.45
N CYS A 154 5.85 -6.73 -5.59
CA CYS A 154 6.21 -8.00 -6.23
C CYS A 154 6.08 -7.95 -7.77
N SER A 155 5.41 -6.93 -8.32
CA SER A 155 5.26 -6.71 -9.77
C SER A 155 5.67 -5.28 -10.14
N PRO A 156 6.58 -5.10 -11.13
CA PRO A 156 7.39 -6.13 -11.77
C PRO A 156 8.31 -6.86 -10.77
N PRO A 157 8.89 -8.01 -11.09
CA PRO A 157 9.74 -8.74 -10.16
C PRO A 157 10.88 -7.88 -9.57
N PRO A 158 11.25 -8.05 -8.28
CA PRO A 158 12.25 -7.20 -7.62
C PRO A 158 13.60 -7.13 -8.33
N ALA A 159 14.04 -8.21 -9.01
CA ALA A 159 15.26 -8.21 -9.81
C ALA A 159 15.17 -7.22 -11.00
N VAL A 160 14.02 -7.14 -11.64
CA VAL A 160 13.77 -6.18 -12.73
C VAL A 160 13.74 -4.76 -12.17
N GLN A 161 13.10 -4.55 -11.04
CA GLN A 161 13.06 -3.25 -10.36
C GLN A 161 14.46 -2.75 -10.03
N LYS A 162 15.34 -3.60 -9.47
CA LYS A 162 16.75 -3.26 -9.15
C LYS A 162 17.53 -2.79 -10.39
N ALA A 163 17.26 -3.37 -11.55
CA ALA A 163 17.94 -3.01 -12.80
C ALA A 163 17.38 -1.73 -13.43
N VAL A 164 16.05 -1.57 -13.44
CA VAL A 164 15.36 -0.53 -14.23
C VAL A 164 15.19 0.78 -13.45
N LEU A 165 14.82 0.72 -12.17
CA LEU A 165 14.49 1.93 -11.41
C LEU A 165 15.64 2.95 -11.31
N PRO A 166 16.92 2.56 -11.06
CA PRO A 166 18.02 3.52 -11.02
C PRO A 166 18.26 4.25 -12.37
N LEU A 167 18.08 3.52 -13.49
CA LEU A 167 18.21 4.09 -14.83
C LEU A 167 17.07 5.08 -15.12
N ALA A 168 15.84 4.67 -14.85
CA ALA A 168 14.66 5.51 -15.01
C ALA A 168 14.75 6.79 -14.14
N ALA A 169 15.16 6.67 -12.89
CA ALA A 169 15.35 7.81 -12.00
C ALA A 169 16.43 8.79 -12.49
N ARG A 170 17.52 8.28 -13.09
CA ARG A 170 18.59 9.14 -13.68
C ARG A 170 18.08 9.91 -14.90
N LEU A 171 17.35 9.24 -15.78
CA LEU A 171 16.78 9.85 -16.99
C LEU A 171 15.77 10.94 -16.66
N THR A 172 14.88 10.68 -15.71
CA THR A 172 13.83 11.62 -15.31
C THR A 172 14.38 12.84 -14.52
N ARG A 173 15.46 12.68 -13.73
CA ARG A 173 16.12 13.82 -13.08
C ARG A 173 16.76 14.78 -14.08
N ARG A 174 17.39 14.27 -15.14
CA ARG A 174 17.97 15.12 -16.22
C ARG A 174 16.89 15.93 -16.94
N TRP A 175 15.67 15.45 -16.97
CA TRP A 175 14.55 16.14 -17.64
C TRP A 175 13.91 17.21 -16.75
N ARG A 176 13.95 17.08 -15.41
CA ARG A 176 13.48 18.10 -14.46
C ARG A 176 14.44 19.30 -14.32
N GLY A 177 15.69 19.17 -14.77
CA GLY A 177 16.73 20.20 -14.70
C GLY A 177 16.87 21.02 -15.97
N ARG A 178 15.95 20.87 -16.94
CA ARG A 178 15.82 21.70 -18.14
C ARG A 178 14.48 22.43 -18.11
#